data_17d319af1a3098a47f19d6c98ff58f31
#
_entry.id   17d319af1a3098a47f19d6c98ff58f31
#
_cell.length_a   1.000
_cell.length_b   1.000
_cell.length_c   1.000
_cell.angle_alpha   90.00
_cell.angle_beta   90.00
_cell.angle_gamma   90.00
#
_symmetry.space_group_name_H-M   'P 1'
#
loop_
_entity.id
_entity.type
_entity.pdbx_description
1 polymer ?
#
loop_
_entity_poly.entity_id
_entity_poly.type
_entity_poly.pdbx_seq_one_letter_code
_entity_poly.pdbx_strand_id
1 'polypeptide(L)'
;NALSLDSGPTFVSANAGSPEGTLGFSEIATYTATYTIEPAAAFTTKIKNQVTVSAIGGGVSVSDISDNGIDNDGNQFNDKTEVSTSAEASIEAIKTATVSDTNGNSLTDAGDIITYKIGIRNTGGVPLENLSINDVLKDRNGTNLALNALPSFESATTSSTSTTIAVSGVVTYTANYTISADASYSGSIVNTVTVQANGQGGSGIVTDQGDDPSTPEQNDSTVVDIDPLAALDVTKTTTITDEGDGIIGAGDVINYTITVKNIGNVTLTGVTVSDTLTDGNSSTLNMSTGPSFSGSDKGSNTGTLLAGETASYIAYYIISDAAAATLQIRNSAVAIASSPGQ
;
A
#
# COMPACT_ATOMS: atom_id res chain seq x y z
N ASN A 1 40.60 1.65 -0.64
CA ASN A 1 40.91 0.21 -0.59
C ASN A 1 41.57 -0.19 -1.90
N ALA A 2 42.55 -1.13 -1.83
CA ALA A 2 43.12 -1.71 -3.03
C ALA A 2 42.06 -2.57 -3.75
N LEU A 3 41.96 -2.44 -5.05
CA LEU A 3 41.11 -3.25 -5.92
C LEU A 3 41.98 -4.40 -6.49
N SER A 4 41.34 -5.55 -6.73
CA SER A 4 41.99 -6.70 -7.33
C SER A 4 41.64 -6.77 -8.82
N LEU A 5 42.62 -6.94 -9.69
CA LEU A 5 42.36 -7.18 -11.11
C LEU A 5 41.66 -8.54 -11.30
N ASP A 6 40.74 -8.63 -12.26
CA ASP A 6 40.11 -9.89 -12.67
C ASP A 6 41.14 -10.82 -13.34
N SER A 7 42.04 -10.22 -14.13
CA SER A 7 43.22 -10.88 -14.66
C SER A 7 44.46 -10.04 -14.44
N GLY A 8 45.57 -10.65 -14.04
CA GLY A 8 46.87 -10.01 -13.86
C GLY A 8 47.45 -9.58 -15.19
N PRO A 9 48.55 -8.78 -15.22
CA PRO A 9 49.22 -8.44 -16.45
C PRO A 9 49.65 -9.72 -17.20
N THR A 10 49.10 -9.90 -18.40
CA THR A 10 49.39 -11.04 -19.27
C THR A 10 50.15 -10.56 -20.51
N PHE A 11 51.25 -11.21 -20.83
CA PHE A 11 52.06 -10.89 -22.00
C PHE A 11 51.25 -11.10 -23.29
N VAL A 12 51.30 -10.09 -24.17
CA VAL A 12 50.63 -10.16 -25.48
C VAL A 12 51.64 -10.34 -26.61
N SER A 13 52.66 -9.45 -26.63
CA SER A 13 53.67 -9.49 -27.69
C SER A 13 54.86 -8.60 -27.34
N ALA A 14 55.97 -8.81 -28.06
CA ALA A 14 57.09 -7.89 -28.13
C ALA A 14 57.37 -7.53 -29.61
N ASN A 15 57.64 -6.24 -29.89
CA ASN A 15 57.71 -5.71 -31.25
C ASN A 15 58.94 -6.20 -32.05
N ALA A 16 59.96 -6.70 -31.35
CA ALA A 16 61.13 -7.37 -31.99
C ALA A 16 61.11 -8.89 -31.81
N GLY A 17 60.01 -9.45 -31.22
CA GLY A 17 59.78 -10.89 -31.15
C GLY A 17 60.39 -11.60 -29.94
N SER A 18 60.84 -10.89 -28.93
CA SER A 18 61.33 -11.52 -27.70
C SER A 18 60.20 -12.25 -26.96
N PRO A 19 60.48 -13.39 -26.33
CA PRO A 19 59.48 -14.09 -25.52
C PRO A 19 59.21 -13.33 -24.19
N GLU A 20 58.12 -13.70 -23.52
CA GLU A 20 57.80 -13.19 -22.19
C GLU A 20 58.99 -13.29 -21.23
N GLY A 21 59.20 -12.23 -20.43
CA GLY A 21 60.32 -12.15 -19.49
C GLY A 21 61.65 -11.75 -20.09
N THR A 22 61.73 -11.47 -21.38
CA THR A 22 62.95 -11.00 -22.07
C THR A 22 62.58 -9.75 -22.88
N LEU A 23 63.48 -8.74 -22.83
CA LEU A 23 63.32 -7.49 -23.56
C LEU A 23 64.65 -7.11 -24.20
N GLY A 24 64.68 -7.06 -25.54
CA GLY A 24 65.85 -6.62 -26.31
C GLY A 24 66.08 -5.14 -26.27
N PHE A 25 67.22 -4.68 -26.78
CA PHE A 25 67.52 -3.24 -26.85
C PHE A 25 66.50 -2.49 -27.68
N SER A 26 65.92 -1.42 -27.16
CA SER A 26 64.86 -0.62 -27.79
C SER A 26 63.59 -1.39 -28.12
N GLU A 27 63.37 -2.54 -27.52
CA GLU A 27 62.20 -3.37 -27.74
C GLU A 27 61.07 -2.93 -26.75
N ILE A 28 59.82 -3.05 -27.20
CA ILE A 28 58.61 -2.79 -26.42
C ILE A 28 57.84 -4.09 -26.26
N ALA A 29 57.61 -4.51 -25.03
CA ALA A 29 56.68 -5.58 -24.69
C ALA A 29 55.33 -5.02 -24.25
N THR A 30 54.25 -5.64 -24.74
CA THR A 30 52.86 -5.27 -24.42
C THR A 30 52.23 -6.31 -23.50
N TYR A 31 51.61 -5.85 -22.44
CA TYR A 31 50.84 -6.65 -21.51
C TYR A 31 49.41 -6.10 -21.40
N THR A 32 48.45 -6.94 -21.10
CA THR A 32 47.07 -6.57 -20.82
C THR A 32 46.62 -7.02 -19.43
N ALA A 33 45.76 -6.25 -18.82
CA ALA A 33 45.07 -6.59 -17.59
C ALA A 33 43.62 -6.12 -17.65
N THR A 34 42.74 -6.82 -16.96
CA THR A 34 41.29 -6.47 -16.92
C THR A 34 40.84 -6.27 -15.49
N TYR A 35 39.91 -5.37 -15.34
CA TYR A 35 39.17 -5.12 -14.10
C TYR A 35 37.73 -4.82 -14.44
N THR A 36 36.77 -5.57 -13.82
CA THR A 36 35.35 -5.29 -13.92
C THR A 36 35.00 -4.27 -12.85
N ILE A 37 34.38 -3.16 -13.28
CA ILE A 37 34.01 -2.09 -12.35
C ILE A 37 32.81 -2.55 -11.50
N GLU A 38 33.11 -2.92 -10.26
CA GLU A 38 32.07 -3.24 -9.27
C GLU A 38 31.34 -1.98 -8.80
N PRO A 39 30.03 -2.09 -8.41
CA PRO A 39 29.25 -0.93 -7.95
C PRO A 39 29.94 -0.09 -6.89
N ALA A 40 30.57 -0.73 -5.91
CA ALA A 40 31.32 -0.05 -4.83
C ALA A 40 32.53 0.74 -5.32
N ALA A 41 33.17 0.27 -6.42
CA ALA A 41 34.28 0.99 -7.04
C ALA A 41 33.80 2.15 -7.92
N ALA A 42 32.65 1.99 -8.59
CA ALA A 42 32.01 3.05 -9.37
C ALA A 42 31.66 4.28 -8.50
N PHE A 43 31.28 4.07 -7.23
CA PHE A 43 31.00 5.13 -6.26
C PHE A 43 32.20 6.05 -5.96
N THR A 44 33.45 5.60 -6.17
CA THR A 44 34.65 6.38 -5.86
C THR A 44 34.98 7.50 -6.85
N THR A 45 34.18 7.67 -7.89
CA THR A 45 34.32 8.65 -8.97
C THR A 45 35.53 8.45 -9.90
N LYS A 46 36.55 7.77 -9.41
CA LYS A 46 37.77 7.46 -10.19
C LYS A 46 38.39 6.15 -9.75
N ILE A 47 38.74 5.32 -10.72
CA ILE A 47 39.57 4.13 -10.54
C ILE A 47 40.97 4.47 -11.05
N LYS A 48 41.96 4.18 -10.21
CA LYS A 48 43.37 4.46 -10.51
C LYS A 48 44.14 3.16 -10.61
N ASN A 49 44.94 3.01 -11.66
CA ASN A 49 45.82 1.88 -11.84
C ASN A 49 47.27 2.32 -12.10
N GLN A 50 48.22 1.59 -11.57
CA GLN A 50 49.65 1.81 -11.77
C GLN A 50 50.35 0.45 -11.75
N VAL A 51 51.30 0.27 -12.62
CA VAL A 51 52.13 -0.95 -12.68
C VAL A 51 53.59 -0.62 -12.44
N THR A 52 54.30 -1.48 -11.71
CA THR A 52 55.76 -1.42 -11.56
C THR A 52 56.35 -2.55 -12.37
N VAL A 53 57.29 -2.23 -13.20
CA VAL A 53 58.06 -3.21 -13.99
C VAL A 53 59.49 -3.24 -13.45
N SER A 54 60.06 -4.44 -13.33
CA SER A 54 61.47 -4.62 -12.95
C SER A 54 62.13 -5.64 -13.87
N ALA A 55 63.40 -5.42 -14.15
CA ALA A 55 64.23 -6.32 -14.96
C ALA A 55 65.67 -6.33 -14.45
N ILE A 56 66.45 -7.33 -14.89
CA ILE A 56 67.89 -7.45 -14.60
C ILE A 56 68.62 -7.47 -15.94
N GLY A 57 69.56 -6.53 -16.13
CA GLY A 57 70.40 -6.46 -17.32
C GLY A 57 71.86 -6.26 -16.90
N GLY A 58 72.77 -7.06 -17.44
CA GLY A 58 74.20 -6.97 -17.12
C GLY A 58 74.52 -7.16 -15.64
N GLY A 59 73.68 -7.84 -14.86
CA GLY A 59 73.82 -8.04 -13.41
C GLY A 59 73.31 -6.86 -12.56
N VAL A 60 72.68 -5.88 -13.18
CA VAL A 60 72.07 -4.71 -12.48
C VAL A 60 70.55 -4.79 -12.55
N SER A 61 69.89 -4.65 -11.40
CA SER A 61 68.42 -4.50 -11.32
C SER A 61 67.99 -3.11 -11.70
N VAL A 62 66.98 -2.99 -12.55
CA VAL A 62 66.31 -1.75 -12.90
C VAL A 62 64.81 -1.90 -12.66
N SER A 63 64.14 -0.84 -12.28
CA SER A 63 62.71 -0.82 -12.12
C SER A 63 62.15 0.53 -12.53
N ASP A 64 60.90 0.53 -13.01
CA ASP A 64 60.21 1.72 -13.38
C ASP A 64 58.72 1.58 -13.04
N ILE A 65 58.05 2.70 -12.81
CA ILE A 65 56.62 2.80 -12.48
C ILE A 65 55.92 3.40 -13.69
N SER A 66 54.81 2.82 -14.07
CA SER A 66 54.06 3.26 -15.25
C SER A 66 53.60 4.70 -15.16
N ASP A 67 53.66 5.39 -16.30
CA ASP A 67 53.14 6.71 -16.57
C ASP A 67 51.86 6.57 -17.41
N ASN A 68 50.93 7.53 -17.27
CA ASN A 68 49.67 7.56 -18.03
C ASN A 68 49.83 8.23 -19.42
N GLY A 69 51.01 8.79 -19.72
CA GLY A 69 51.27 9.50 -20.95
C GLY A 69 50.63 10.88 -21.06
N ILE A 70 50.08 11.44 -19.98
CA ILE A 70 49.41 12.74 -19.92
C ILE A 70 50.02 13.52 -18.76
N ASP A 71 50.53 14.69 -19.05
CA ASP A 71 51.04 15.62 -17.99
C ASP A 71 49.83 16.45 -17.47
N ASN A 72 49.26 16.08 -16.36
CA ASN A 72 48.14 16.78 -15.73
C ASN A 72 48.54 17.65 -14.54
N ASP A 73 49.74 17.43 -13.97
CA ASP A 73 50.21 18.11 -12.77
C ASP A 73 51.56 18.86 -12.94
N GLY A 74 52.11 18.89 -14.16
CA GLY A 74 53.40 19.46 -14.49
C GLY A 74 54.56 18.50 -14.26
N ASN A 75 54.28 17.20 -14.00
CA ASN A 75 55.24 16.14 -13.83
C ASN A 75 54.93 14.98 -14.75
N GLN A 76 55.74 14.72 -15.71
CA GLN A 76 55.54 13.66 -16.72
C GLN A 76 55.98 12.24 -16.25
N PHE A 77 56.20 12.04 -14.94
CA PHE A 77 56.76 10.79 -14.44
C PHE A 77 55.87 10.15 -13.37
N ASN A 78 55.61 8.85 -13.56
CA ASN A 78 54.95 7.98 -12.58
C ASN A 78 53.47 8.32 -12.32
N ASP A 79 52.78 8.92 -13.25
CA ASP A 79 51.35 9.24 -13.15
C ASP A 79 50.47 7.99 -13.25
N LYS A 80 49.47 7.90 -12.40
CA LYS A 80 48.51 6.81 -12.43
C LYS A 80 47.54 6.98 -13.60
N THR A 81 47.28 5.92 -14.30
CA THR A 81 46.16 5.86 -15.24
C THR A 81 44.84 5.98 -14.45
N GLU A 82 44.01 6.95 -14.81
CA GLU A 82 42.73 7.20 -14.15
C GLU A 82 41.57 6.94 -15.09
N VAL A 83 40.57 6.22 -14.63
CA VAL A 83 39.29 6.06 -15.27
C VAL A 83 38.23 6.73 -14.42
N SER A 84 37.57 7.77 -14.95
CA SER A 84 36.44 8.40 -14.29
C SER A 84 35.26 7.44 -14.29
N THR A 85 34.64 7.29 -13.13
CA THR A 85 33.41 6.50 -12.96
C THR A 85 32.28 7.43 -12.52
N SER A 86 31.08 7.18 -12.99
CA SER A 86 29.88 7.82 -12.50
C SER A 86 28.96 6.73 -11.95
N ALA A 87 28.45 6.93 -10.76
CA ALA A 87 27.43 6.07 -10.19
C ALA A 87 26.23 6.95 -9.88
N GLU A 88 25.09 6.55 -10.42
CA GLU A 88 23.83 7.28 -10.25
C GLU A 88 23.03 6.70 -9.09
N ALA A 89 22.28 7.55 -8.41
CA ALA A 89 21.29 7.12 -7.45
C ALA A 89 20.06 6.59 -8.19
N SER A 90 19.46 5.54 -7.68
CA SER A 90 18.19 5.01 -8.18
C SER A 90 17.51 4.22 -7.07
N ILE A 91 16.19 4.30 -6.99
CA ILE A 91 15.36 3.63 -5.98
C ILE A 91 14.16 2.98 -6.67
N GLU A 92 13.73 1.85 -6.14
CA GLU A 92 12.55 1.13 -6.57
C GLU A 92 11.74 0.74 -5.33
N ALA A 93 10.44 0.92 -5.37
CA ALA A 93 9.53 0.52 -4.30
C ALA A 93 8.47 -0.45 -4.81
N ILE A 94 8.20 -1.49 -4.04
CA ILE A 94 7.15 -2.48 -4.30
C ILE A 94 6.24 -2.49 -3.07
N LYS A 95 4.92 -2.54 -3.29
CA LYS A 95 3.94 -2.62 -2.23
C LYS A 95 2.98 -3.77 -2.47
N THR A 96 2.78 -4.59 -1.45
CA THR A 96 1.82 -5.70 -1.46
C THR A 96 0.85 -5.55 -0.30
N ALA A 97 -0.33 -6.17 -0.43
CA ALA A 97 -1.33 -6.24 0.61
C ALA A 97 -1.73 -7.70 0.90
N THR A 98 -2.04 -7.98 2.15
CA THR A 98 -2.69 -9.22 2.59
C THR A 98 -3.83 -8.89 3.51
N VAL A 99 -4.94 -9.61 3.43
CA VAL A 99 -6.11 -9.44 4.30
C VAL A 99 -6.16 -10.59 5.30
N SER A 100 -6.41 -10.23 6.56
CA SER A 100 -6.73 -11.19 7.63
C SER A 100 -8.21 -11.06 7.94
N ASP A 101 -8.99 -12.10 7.64
CA ASP A 101 -10.39 -12.24 8.04
C ASP A 101 -10.45 -12.41 9.56
N THR A 102 -10.91 -11.38 10.26
CA THR A 102 -10.92 -11.32 11.72
C THR A 102 -12.22 -11.83 12.32
N ASN A 103 -13.31 -11.83 11.56
CA ASN A 103 -14.63 -12.28 11.99
C ASN A 103 -14.96 -13.71 11.55
N GLY A 104 -14.14 -14.31 10.65
CA GLY A 104 -14.26 -15.71 10.21
C GLY A 104 -15.40 -15.97 9.23
N ASN A 105 -15.86 -14.93 8.52
CA ASN A 105 -16.98 -15.02 7.58
C ASN A 105 -16.54 -15.32 6.13
N SER A 106 -15.25 -15.39 5.87
CA SER A 106 -14.61 -15.61 4.57
C SER A 106 -14.87 -14.51 3.53
N LEU A 107 -15.24 -13.32 3.99
CA LEU A 107 -15.39 -12.12 3.17
C LEU A 107 -14.30 -11.11 3.55
N THR A 108 -13.94 -10.25 2.61
CA THR A 108 -13.14 -9.05 2.90
C THR A 108 -14.12 -7.92 3.22
N ASP A 109 -14.29 -7.60 4.51
CA ASP A 109 -15.30 -6.64 4.93
C ASP A 109 -14.88 -5.81 6.17
N ALA A 110 -15.84 -5.08 6.74
CA ALA A 110 -15.60 -4.24 7.92
C ALA A 110 -15.14 -5.06 9.14
N GLY A 111 -14.04 -4.63 9.74
CA GLY A 111 -13.39 -5.27 10.88
C GLY A 111 -12.14 -6.06 10.49
N ASP A 112 -11.98 -6.46 9.24
CA ASP A 112 -10.79 -7.16 8.76
C ASP A 112 -9.56 -6.26 8.74
N ILE A 113 -8.39 -6.90 8.80
CA ILE A 113 -7.12 -6.18 8.85
C ILE A 113 -6.37 -6.38 7.53
N ILE A 114 -6.11 -5.27 6.84
CA ILE A 114 -5.20 -5.22 5.72
C ILE A 114 -3.79 -4.97 6.26
N THR A 115 -2.85 -5.85 5.94
CA THR A 115 -1.43 -5.68 6.21
C THR A 115 -0.71 -5.35 4.91
N TYR A 116 -0.12 -4.16 4.85
CA TYR A 116 0.72 -3.71 3.74
C TYR A 116 2.18 -4.00 4.04
N LYS A 117 2.89 -4.49 3.03
CA LYS A 117 4.33 -4.69 3.05
C LYS A 117 4.98 -3.86 1.94
N ILE A 118 5.91 -2.99 2.32
CA ILE A 118 6.61 -2.07 1.43
C ILE A 118 8.07 -2.50 1.36
N GLY A 119 8.50 -3.00 0.21
CA GLY A 119 9.90 -3.32 -0.09
C GLY A 119 10.54 -2.18 -0.87
N ILE A 120 11.66 -1.65 -0.39
CA ILE A 120 12.36 -0.52 -1.04
C ILE A 120 13.78 -0.98 -1.33
N ARG A 121 14.16 -0.93 -2.61
CA ARG A 121 15.43 -1.39 -3.13
C ARG A 121 16.26 -0.22 -3.67
N ASN A 122 17.53 -0.22 -3.37
CA ASN A 122 18.50 0.60 -4.07
C ASN A 122 18.92 -0.10 -5.37
N THR A 123 18.49 0.43 -6.50
CA THR A 123 18.81 -0.04 -7.85
C THR A 123 19.97 0.73 -8.47
N GLY A 124 20.45 1.77 -7.78
CA GLY A 124 21.56 2.60 -8.22
C GLY A 124 22.94 2.09 -7.79
N GLY A 125 23.95 2.82 -8.21
CA GLY A 125 25.37 2.51 -7.92
C GLY A 125 25.92 3.23 -6.68
N VAL A 126 25.13 4.07 -5.98
CA VAL A 126 25.53 4.77 -4.76
C VAL A 126 24.63 4.40 -3.60
N PRO A 127 25.13 4.38 -2.35
CA PRO A 127 24.26 4.24 -1.18
C PRO A 127 23.23 5.37 -1.11
N LEU A 128 22.04 5.05 -0.59
CA LEU A 128 20.96 6.00 -0.35
C LEU A 128 20.85 6.32 1.15
N GLU A 129 20.54 7.57 1.48
CA GLU A 129 20.37 8.06 2.83
C GLU A 129 19.14 8.96 2.96
N ASN A 130 18.73 9.25 4.19
CA ASN A 130 17.55 10.07 4.47
C ASN A 130 16.29 9.52 3.79
N LEU A 131 16.11 8.20 3.84
CA LEU A 131 14.91 7.54 3.32
C LEU A 131 13.67 8.11 4.02
N SER A 132 12.72 8.57 3.23
CA SER A 132 11.39 8.98 3.67
C SER A 132 10.32 8.20 2.93
N ILE A 133 9.22 7.89 3.63
CA ILE A 133 8.09 7.12 3.13
C ILE A 133 6.83 7.94 3.37
N ASN A 134 6.11 8.24 2.31
CA ASN A 134 4.79 8.85 2.36
C ASN A 134 3.76 7.82 1.89
N ASP A 135 2.92 7.35 2.80
CA ASP A 135 1.93 6.30 2.57
C ASP A 135 0.53 6.91 2.70
N VAL A 136 -0.23 6.90 1.62
CA VAL A 136 -1.55 7.54 1.51
C VAL A 136 -2.60 6.48 1.25
N LEU A 137 -3.49 6.31 2.24
CA LEU A 137 -4.60 5.38 2.18
C LEU A 137 -5.90 6.12 1.88
N LYS A 138 -6.68 5.60 0.94
CA LYS A 138 -7.99 6.14 0.54
C LYS A 138 -9.00 5.02 0.34
N ASP A 139 -10.27 5.37 0.43
CA ASP A 139 -11.34 4.56 -0.14
C ASP A 139 -11.42 4.78 -1.67
N ARG A 140 -12.23 3.97 -2.36
CA ARG A 140 -12.46 4.09 -3.81
C ARG A 140 -13.01 5.45 -4.23
N ASN A 141 -13.72 6.14 -3.35
CA ASN A 141 -14.31 7.45 -3.60
C ASN A 141 -13.32 8.60 -3.41
N GLY A 142 -12.07 8.27 -3.01
CA GLY A 142 -10.99 9.23 -2.79
C GLY A 142 -10.96 9.85 -1.40
N THR A 143 -11.78 9.36 -0.45
CA THR A 143 -11.77 9.81 0.95
C THR A 143 -10.50 9.32 1.63
N ASN A 144 -9.75 10.20 2.28
CA ASN A 144 -8.56 9.82 3.02
C ASN A 144 -8.92 8.94 4.23
N LEU A 145 -8.20 7.84 4.38
CA LEU A 145 -8.30 6.92 5.50
C LEU A 145 -7.01 7.01 6.34
N ALA A 146 -7.10 6.66 7.61
CA ALA A 146 -5.95 6.64 8.50
C ALA A 146 -5.47 5.20 8.73
N LEU A 147 -4.20 4.94 8.44
CA LEU A 147 -3.55 3.70 8.87
C LEU A 147 -3.62 3.57 10.39
N ASN A 148 -3.64 2.35 10.92
CA ASN A 148 -3.61 2.10 12.37
C ASN A 148 -2.33 2.66 13.01
N ALA A 149 -1.22 2.63 12.26
CA ALA A 149 0.06 3.27 12.58
C ALA A 149 0.81 3.59 11.29
N LEU A 150 1.71 4.58 11.34
CA LEU A 150 2.63 4.87 10.21
C LEU A 150 3.47 3.64 9.88
N PRO A 151 3.98 3.52 8.62
CA PRO A 151 4.85 2.42 8.23
C PRO A 151 6.01 2.23 9.20
N SER A 152 6.17 1.04 9.75
CA SER A 152 7.21 0.65 10.69
C SER A 152 8.26 -0.22 10.01
N PHE A 153 9.54 0.03 10.35
CA PHE A 153 10.67 -0.76 9.85
C PHE A 153 10.56 -2.22 10.32
N GLU A 154 10.67 -3.15 9.37
CA GLU A 154 10.64 -4.60 9.63
C GLU A 154 12.03 -5.22 9.51
N SER A 155 12.73 -4.99 8.39
CA SER A 155 14.01 -5.64 8.11
C SER A 155 14.83 -4.90 7.06
N ALA A 156 16.13 -5.22 7.00
CA ALA A 156 17.03 -4.72 5.97
C ALA A 156 18.07 -5.77 5.57
N THR A 157 18.59 -5.66 4.34
CA THR A 157 19.68 -6.50 3.81
C THR A 157 20.94 -5.67 3.55
N THR A 158 22.10 -6.31 3.35
CA THR A 158 23.33 -5.69 2.82
C THR A 158 23.78 -4.48 3.65
N SER A 159 23.79 -4.59 5.00
CA SER A 159 24.18 -3.50 5.90
C SER A 159 23.33 -2.22 5.78
N SER A 160 22.13 -2.31 5.21
CA SER A 160 21.13 -1.23 5.18
C SER A 160 20.49 -1.06 6.57
N THR A 161 19.88 0.09 6.80
CA THR A 161 19.16 0.44 8.05
C THR A 161 17.78 0.99 7.72
N SER A 162 17.02 1.42 8.72
CA SER A 162 15.72 2.06 8.52
C SER A 162 15.79 3.37 7.70
N THR A 163 16.95 4.02 7.58
CA THR A 163 17.07 5.31 6.90
C THR A 163 18.15 5.35 5.83
N THR A 164 18.89 4.26 5.67
CA THR A 164 19.97 4.14 4.67
C THR A 164 19.86 2.84 3.91
N ILE A 165 20.09 2.86 2.59
CA ILE A 165 20.06 1.67 1.76
C ILE A 165 21.39 1.53 1.03
N ALA A 166 22.15 0.49 1.37
CA ALA A 166 23.41 0.17 0.68
C ALA A 166 23.14 -0.16 -0.78
N VAL A 167 24.16 -0.09 -1.63
CA VAL A 167 24.05 -0.53 -3.04
C VAL A 167 23.52 -1.96 -3.11
N SER A 168 22.51 -2.20 -3.93
CA SER A 168 21.76 -3.45 -4.03
C SER A 168 21.05 -3.90 -2.75
N GLY A 169 21.02 -3.06 -1.71
CA GLY A 169 20.31 -3.31 -0.46
C GLY A 169 18.80 -3.18 -0.63
N VAL A 170 18.08 -3.83 0.28
CA VAL A 170 16.62 -3.76 0.39
C VAL A 170 16.26 -3.45 1.84
N VAL A 171 15.28 -2.58 2.05
CA VAL A 171 14.65 -2.34 3.34
C VAL A 171 13.17 -2.63 3.23
N THR A 172 12.59 -3.16 4.29
CA THR A 172 11.16 -3.54 4.32
C THR A 172 10.47 -2.84 5.47
N TYR A 173 9.27 -2.35 5.19
CA TYR A 173 8.36 -1.73 6.15
C TYR A 173 7.00 -2.41 6.11
N THR A 174 6.27 -2.33 7.21
CA THR A 174 4.90 -2.82 7.34
C THR A 174 3.98 -1.74 7.87
N ALA A 175 2.74 -1.74 7.40
CA ALA A 175 1.67 -0.88 7.89
C ALA A 175 0.35 -1.67 7.92
N ASN A 176 -0.56 -1.33 8.82
CA ASN A 176 -1.84 -2.02 8.97
C ASN A 176 -3.00 -1.03 8.91
N TYR A 177 -4.10 -1.50 8.36
CA TYR A 177 -5.37 -0.80 8.37
C TYR A 177 -6.50 -1.77 8.74
N THR A 178 -7.34 -1.41 9.72
CA THR A 178 -8.58 -2.12 10.01
C THR A 178 -9.70 -1.52 9.18
N ILE A 179 -10.35 -2.30 8.34
CA ILE A 179 -11.42 -1.83 7.46
C ILE A 179 -12.56 -1.29 8.32
N SER A 180 -12.80 0.02 8.23
CA SER A 180 -13.95 0.63 8.92
C SER A 180 -15.25 0.34 8.18
N ALA A 181 -16.39 0.41 8.88
CA ALA A 181 -17.71 0.25 8.27
C ALA A 181 -17.92 1.23 7.12
N ASP A 182 -17.53 2.51 7.31
CA ASP A 182 -17.69 3.54 6.27
C ASP A 182 -16.81 3.27 5.04
N ALA A 183 -15.57 2.81 5.26
CA ALA A 183 -14.67 2.47 4.17
C ALA A 183 -15.14 1.23 3.40
N SER A 184 -15.75 0.24 4.08
CA SER A 184 -16.29 -0.97 3.43
C SER A 184 -17.40 -0.66 2.43
N TYR A 185 -18.14 0.44 2.63
CA TYR A 185 -19.20 0.87 1.71
C TYR A 185 -18.68 1.38 0.35
N SER A 186 -17.41 1.66 0.23
CA SER A 186 -16.81 2.15 -1.01
C SER A 186 -16.54 1.06 -2.05
N GLY A 187 -16.47 -0.20 -1.62
CA GLY A 187 -16.19 -1.38 -2.46
C GLY A 187 -14.70 -1.66 -2.68
N SER A 188 -13.78 -0.78 -2.34
CA SER A 188 -12.35 -1.08 -2.30
C SER A 188 -11.54 -0.04 -1.51
N ILE A 189 -10.37 -0.47 -1.04
CA ILE A 189 -9.36 0.34 -0.37
C ILE A 189 -8.16 0.48 -1.29
N VAL A 190 -7.68 1.71 -1.48
CA VAL A 190 -6.58 2.06 -2.36
C VAL A 190 -5.44 2.64 -1.53
N ASN A 191 -4.25 2.07 -1.65
CA ASN A 191 -3.08 2.54 -0.90
C ASN A 191 -1.92 2.86 -1.85
N THR A 192 -1.44 4.10 -1.81
CA THR A 192 -0.32 4.60 -2.62
C THR A 192 0.84 4.95 -1.72
N VAL A 193 2.01 4.38 -1.96
CA VAL A 193 3.24 4.77 -1.27
C VAL A 193 4.16 5.54 -2.22
N THR A 194 4.78 6.60 -1.72
CA THR A 194 5.86 7.31 -2.39
C THR A 194 7.08 7.29 -1.50
N VAL A 195 8.21 6.89 -2.04
CA VAL A 195 9.49 6.85 -1.32
C VAL A 195 10.44 7.89 -1.90
N GLN A 196 11.29 8.45 -1.05
CA GLN A 196 12.31 9.41 -1.45
C GLN A 196 13.59 9.14 -0.64
N ALA A 197 14.74 9.28 -1.29
CA ALA A 197 16.03 9.21 -0.63
C ALA A 197 17.06 10.11 -1.32
N ASN A 198 18.17 10.39 -0.63
CA ASN A 198 19.30 11.12 -1.18
C ASN A 198 20.41 10.13 -1.58
N GLY A 199 20.93 10.24 -2.79
CA GLY A 199 22.15 9.54 -3.18
C GLY A 199 23.39 10.15 -2.51
N GLN A 200 24.23 9.31 -1.92
CA GLN A 200 25.49 9.78 -1.35
C GLN A 200 26.41 10.40 -2.40
N GLY A 201 27.34 11.24 -1.95
CA GLY A 201 28.32 11.89 -2.82
C GLY A 201 27.73 12.98 -3.73
N GLY A 202 26.53 13.49 -3.45
CA GLY A 202 25.88 14.51 -4.26
C GLY A 202 25.18 13.97 -5.51
N SER A 203 24.90 12.68 -5.57
CA SER A 203 24.22 12.00 -6.71
C SER A 203 22.73 12.36 -6.84
N GLY A 204 22.23 13.33 -6.07
CA GLY A 204 20.88 13.86 -6.18
C GLY A 204 19.83 13.14 -5.34
N ILE A 205 18.61 13.63 -5.43
CA ILE A 205 17.43 13.06 -4.79
C ILE A 205 16.75 12.11 -5.78
N VAL A 206 16.37 10.93 -5.29
CA VAL A 206 15.59 9.95 -6.05
C VAL A 206 14.25 9.70 -5.38
N THR A 207 13.23 9.52 -6.19
CA THR A 207 11.87 9.22 -5.75
C THR A 207 11.30 8.10 -6.59
N ASP A 208 10.44 7.30 -5.98
CA ASP A 208 9.66 6.28 -6.68
C ASP A 208 8.29 6.13 -6.05
N GLN A 209 7.29 5.77 -6.85
CA GLN A 209 5.99 5.37 -6.36
C GLN A 209 5.95 3.84 -6.31
N GLY A 210 5.46 3.29 -5.20
CA GLY A 210 5.38 1.85 -5.05
C GLY A 210 4.53 1.19 -6.11
N ASP A 211 5.02 0.07 -6.61
CA ASP A 211 4.43 -0.76 -7.65
C ASP A 211 3.67 -1.92 -7.00
N ASP A 212 2.47 -2.23 -7.49
CA ASP A 212 1.74 -3.44 -7.12
C ASP A 212 2.13 -4.60 -8.05
N PRO A 213 2.91 -5.56 -7.58
CA PRO A 213 3.40 -6.65 -8.45
C PRO A 213 2.30 -7.61 -8.90
N SER A 214 1.06 -7.45 -8.44
CA SER A 214 -0.10 -8.24 -8.90
C SER A 214 -0.72 -7.71 -10.20
N THR A 215 -0.34 -6.49 -10.63
CA THR A 215 -0.80 -5.84 -11.85
C THR A 215 0.33 -5.72 -12.87
N PRO A 216 0.04 -5.52 -14.17
CA PRO A 216 1.05 -5.29 -15.19
C PRO A 216 1.47 -3.80 -15.31
N GLU A 217 0.76 -2.89 -14.66
CA GLU A 217 1.05 -1.45 -14.64
C GLU A 217 2.26 -1.18 -13.73
N GLN A 218 3.00 -0.11 -14.01
CA GLN A 218 4.10 0.34 -13.16
C GLN A 218 3.72 1.58 -12.38
N ASN A 219 4.26 1.70 -11.16
CA ASN A 219 4.01 2.83 -10.26
C ASN A 219 2.51 3.01 -9.96
N ASP A 220 1.80 1.93 -9.77
CA ASP A 220 0.39 1.92 -9.46
C ASP A 220 0.11 1.73 -7.96
N SER A 221 -1.14 1.94 -7.59
CA SER A 221 -1.57 1.81 -6.20
C SER A 221 -1.98 0.38 -5.89
N THR A 222 -1.64 -0.10 -4.71
CA THR A 222 -2.14 -1.39 -4.22
C THR A 222 -3.62 -1.29 -3.86
N VAL A 223 -4.45 -2.10 -4.49
CA VAL A 223 -5.91 -2.12 -4.31
C VAL A 223 -6.34 -3.38 -3.59
N VAL A 224 -7.19 -3.23 -2.58
CA VAL A 224 -7.87 -4.34 -1.90
C VAL A 224 -9.37 -4.17 -2.14
N ASP A 225 -9.97 -5.09 -2.86
CA ASP A 225 -11.41 -5.12 -3.09
C ASP A 225 -12.15 -5.58 -1.83
N ILE A 226 -13.33 -5.00 -1.61
CA ILE A 226 -14.24 -5.34 -0.53
C ILE A 226 -15.35 -6.21 -1.11
N ASP A 227 -15.62 -7.35 -0.48
CA ASP A 227 -16.67 -8.27 -0.93
C ASP A 227 -18.06 -7.66 -0.75
N PRO A 228 -18.96 -7.81 -1.72
CA PRO A 228 -20.31 -7.26 -1.63
C PRO A 228 -21.12 -7.98 -0.55
N LEU A 229 -21.71 -7.21 0.38
CA LEU A 229 -22.56 -7.71 1.46
C LEU A 229 -23.89 -6.97 1.47
N ALA A 230 -24.99 -7.67 1.26
CA ALA A 230 -26.35 -7.17 1.42
C ALA A 230 -26.88 -7.55 2.82
N ALA A 231 -27.19 -6.56 3.66
CA ALA A 231 -27.70 -6.82 5.00
C ALA A 231 -28.59 -5.67 5.49
N LEU A 232 -29.67 -6.01 6.21
CA LEU A 232 -30.59 -5.07 6.82
C LEU A 232 -30.65 -5.24 8.33
N ASP A 233 -30.79 -4.12 9.04
CA ASP A 233 -31.18 -4.08 10.44
C ASP A 233 -32.49 -3.29 10.57
N VAL A 234 -33.44 -3.82 11.35
CA VAL A 234 -34.76 -3.22 11.54
C VAL A 234 -35.02 -2.99 13.02
N THR A 235 -35.25 -1.74 13.38
CA THR A 235 -35.69 -1.41 14.74
C THR A 235 -37.07 -0.75 14.73
N LYS A 236 -37.81 -0.95 15.80
CA LYS A 236 -39.18 -0.43 15.96
C LYS A 236 -39.36 0.15 17.34
N THR A 237 -39.87 1.36 17.40
CA THR A 237 -40.23 2.06 18.64
C THR A 237 -41.72 2.48 18.62
N THR A 238 -42.28 2.69 19.79
CA THR A 238 -43.68 3.11 19.92
C THR A 238 -43.84 4.24 20.93
N THR A 239 -44.80 5.11 20.65
CA THR A 239 -45.31 6.11 21.59
C THR A 239 -46.85 6.05 21.59
N ILE A 240 -47.47 6.34 22.73
CA ILE A 240 -48.92 6.35 22.86
C ILE A 240 -49.37 7.81 23.07
N THR A 241 -50.36 8.23 22.32
CA THR A 241 -51.05 9.51 22.52
C THR A 241 -52.39 9.17 23.15
N ASP A 242 -52.53 9.56 24.42
CA ASP A 242 -53.74 9.43 25.25
C ASP A 242 -54.75 10.52 24.85
N GLU A 243 -56.01 10.18 24.70
CA GLU A 243 -57.10 11.15 24.45
C GLU A 243 -57.36 12.09 25.64
N GLY A 244 -56.72 11.86 26.81
CA GLY A 244 -56.72 12.77 27.95
C GLY A 244 -57.48 12.27 29.16
N ASP A 245 -57.84 10.98 29.21
CA ASP A 245 -58.48 10.37 30.38
C ASP A 245 -57.45 9.75 31.37
N GLY A 246 -56.16 9.68 30.99
CA GLY A 246 -55.07 9.17 31.79
C GLY A 246 -55.00 7.65 31.83
N ILE A 247 -55.77 6.95 31.01
CA ILE A 247 -55.82 5.46 30.93
C ILE A 247 -55.59 5.04 29.50
N ILE A 248 -54.61 4.14 29.28
CA ILE A 248 -54.40 3.59 27.95
C ILE A 248 -55.57 2.66 27.59
N GLY A 249 -56.41 3.07 26.67
CA GLY A 249 -57.66 2.40 26.34
C GLY A 249 -58.13 2.58 24.89
N ALA A 250 -59.42 2.32 24.69
CA ALA A 250 -60.07 2.53 23.37
C ALA A 250 -60.07 4.01 23.02
N GLY A 251 -59.75 4.35 21.80
CA GLY A 251 -59.66 5.74 21.31
C GLY A 251 -58.22 6.25 21.25
N ASP A 252 -57.31 5.79 22.13
CA ASP A 252 -55.90 6.20 22.11
C ASP A 252 -55.18 5.80 20.86
N VAL A 253 -54.14 6.55 20.53
CA VAL A 253 -53.33 6.31 19.33
C VAL A 253 -51.98 5.74 19.68
N ILE A 254 -51.69 4.52 19.18
CA ILE A 254 -50.36 3.95 19.21
C ILE A 254 -49.61 4.39 17.94
N ASN A 255 -48.56 5.17 18.10
CA ASN A 255 -47.69 5.62 17.02
C ASN A 255 -46.44 4.69 16.96
N TYR A 256 -46.12 4.20 15.79
CA TYR A 256 -44.96 3.36 15.54
C TYR A 256 -43.98 4.10 14.65
N THR A 257 -42.70 4.08 15.01
CA THR A 257 -41.58 4.48 14.16
C THR A 257 -40.74 3.23 13.87
N ILE A 258 -40.60 2.90 12.61
CA ILE A 258 -39.81 1.76 12.14
C ILE A 258 -38.61 2.33 11.42
N THR A 259 -37.40 1.99 11.84
CA THR A 259 -36.17 2.35 11.13
C THR A 259 -35.58 1.11 10.48
N VAL A 260 -35.20 1.25 9.20
CA VAL A 260 -34.57 0.21 8.41
C VAL A 260 -33.21 0.72 8.00
N LYS A 261 -32.16 0.09 8.49
CA LYS A 261 -30.76 0.46 8.19
C LYS A 261 -30.16 -0.57 7.24
N ASN A 262 -29.55 -0.13 6.17
CA ASN A 262 -28.64 -0.95 5.36
C ASN A 262 -27.30 -1.08 6.09
N ILE A 263 -27.05 -2.23 6.70
CA ILE A 263 -25.79 -2.54 7.40
C ILE A 263 -24.79 -3.27 6.50
N GLY A 264 -25.18 -3.54 5.23
CA GLY A 264 -24.29 -4.05 4.19
C GLY A 264 -23.52 -2.94 3.48
N ASN A 265 -22.68 -3.33 2.53
CA ASN A 265 -21.81 -2.42 1.77
C ASN A 265 -22.28 -2.19 0.31
N VAL A 266 -23.45 -2.71 -0.06
CA VAL A 266 -24.07 -2.52 -1.38
C VAL A 266 -25.38 -1.74 -1.25
N THR A 267 -25.74 -0.99 -2.29
CA THR A 267 -27.05 -0.33 -2.38
C THR A 267 -28.15 -1.38 -2.45
N LEU A 268 -29.20 -1.22 -1.65
CA LEU A 268 -30.39 -2.05 -1.65
C LEU A 268 -31.51 -1.37 -2.42
N THR A 269 -32.25 -2.17 -3.17
CA THR A 269 -33.43 -1.75 -3.95
C THR A 269 -34.64 -2.59 -3.61
N GLY A 270 -35.83 -2.10 -3.97
CA GLY A 270 -37.08 -2.80 -3.66
C GLY A 270 -37.34 -2.90 -2.14
N VAL A 271 -36.79 -1.97 -1.35
CA VAL A 271 -36.99 -1.94 0.10
C VAL A 271 -38.46 -1.76 0.41
N THR A 272 -39.05 -2.73 1.07
CA THR A 272 -40.45 -2.69 1.53
C THR A 272 -40.52 -3.09 2.99
N VAL A 273 -41.46 -2.46 3.72
CA VAL A 273 -41.75 -2.75 5.12
C VAL A 273 -43.17 -3.26 5.24
N SER A 274 -43.30 -4.46 5.80
CA SER A 274 -44.60 -5.02 6.19
C SER A 274 -44.75 -5.00 7.71
N ASP A 275 -45.95 -4.78 8.19
CA ASP A 275 -46.25 -4.65 9.63
C ASP A 275 -47.44 -5.52 9.98
N THR A 276 -47.32 -6.34 11.01
CA THR A 276 -48.37 -7.22 11.53
C THR A 276 -48.74 -6.84 12.93
N LEU A 277 -50.00 -6.43 13.09
CA LEU A 277 -50.58 -6.03 14.38
C LEU A 277 -51.57 -7.11 14.85
N THR A 278 -51.47 -7.49 16.13
CA THR A 278 -52.38 -8.46 16.76
C THR A 278 -52.83 -7.98 18.12
N ASP A 279 -54.01 -8.41 18.57
CA ASP A 279 -54.51 -8.24 19.93
C ASP A 279 -53.94 -9.30 20.91
N GLY A 280 -54.36 -9.23 22.17
CA GLY A 280 -53.94 -10.19 23.23
C GLY A 280 -54.39 -11.63 22.94
N ASN A 281 -55.40 -11.86 22.12
CA ASN A 281 -55.89 -13.13 21.69
C ASN A 281 -55.22 -13.65 20.39
N SER A 282 -54.23 -12.92 19.87
CA SER A 282 -53.53 -13.18 18.62
C SER A 282 -54.45 -13.00 17.36
N SER A 283 -55.55 -12.30 17.47
CA SER A 283 -56.39 -11.90 16.33
C SER A 283 -55.71 -10.76 15.59
N THR A 284 -55.66 -10.84 14.24
CA THR A 284 -55.05 -9.78 13.42
C THR A 284 -55.89 -8.50 13.52
N LEU A 285 -55.20 -7.39 13.76
CA LEU A 285 -55.77 -6.03 13.76
C LEU A 285 -55.31 -5.31 12.47
N ASN A 286 -56.21 -4.47 11.93
CA ASN A 286 -55.87 -3.63 10.80
C ASN A 286 -55.28 -2.31 11.28
N MET A 287 -54.07 -1.95 10.84
CA MET A 287 -53.46 -0.66 11.08
C MET A 287 -54.40 0.48 10.61
N SER A 288 -54.50 1.54 11.37
CA SER A 288 -55.25 2.75 10.94
C SER A 288 -54.53 3.45 9.80
N THR A 289 -53.17 3.45 9.85
CA THR A 289 -52.29 3.80 8.72
C THR A 289 -51.11 2.81 8.73
N GLY A 290 -50.90 2.14 7.59
CA GLY A 290 -49.79 1.16 7.44
C GLY A 290 -48.44 1.86 7.36
N PRO A 291 -47.31 1.13 7.40
CA PRO A 291 -45.99 1.72 7.29
C PRO A 291 -45.85 2.59 6.04
N SER A 292 -45.62 3.87 6.23
CA SER A 292 -45.39 4.85 5.17
C SER A 292 -43.98 5.43 5.29
N PHE A 293 -43.23 5.47 4.19
CA PHE A 293 -41.91 6.08 4.16
C PHE A 293 -41.98 7.55 4.58
N SER A 294 -41.15 7.93 5.56
CA SER A 294 -41.08 9.28 6.12
C SER A 294 -39.83 10.04 5.66
N GLY A 295 -38.79 9.32 5.28
CA GLY A 295 -37.52 9.90 4.81
C GLY A 295 -36.34 8.98 5.06
N SER A 296 -35.16 9.40 4.61
CA SER A 296 -33.90 8.73 4.87
C SER A 296 -32.79 9.74 5.20
N ASP A 297 -31.76 9.30 5.92
CA ASP A 297 -30.68 10.17 6.42
C ASP A 297 -29.67 10.56 5.31
N LYS A 298 -29.62 9.83 4.20
CA LYS A 298 -28.78 10.15 3.03
C LYS A 298 -29.59 10.66 1.83
N GLY A 299 -30.91 10.78 1.97
CA GLY A 299 -31.81 11.39 0.98
C GLY A 299 -32.29 10.46 -0.12
N SER A 300 -32.16 9.15 0.01
CA SER A 300 -32.73 8.20 -0.93
C SER A 300 -34.27 8.26 -0.94
N ASN A 301 -34.84 7.97 -2.10
CA ASN A 301 -36.28 7.84 -2.26
C ASN A 301 -36.79 6.51 -1.67
N THR A 302 -38.11 6.42 -1.46
CA THR A 302 -38.73 5.16 -1.05
C THR A 302 -38.32 4.00 -1.95
N GLY A 303 -38.02 2.85 -1.34
CA GLY A 303 -37.61 1.65 -2.05
C GLY A 303 -36.11 1.54 -2.35
N THR A 304 -35.29 2.53 -1.97
CA THR A 304 -33.83 2.49 -2.13
C THR A 304 -33.16 2.81 -0.81
N LEU A 305 -32.06 2.09 -0.48
CA LEU A 305 -31.18 2.36 0.65
C LEU A 305 -29.72 2.23 0.21
N LEU A 306 -29.00 3.34 0.24
CA LEU A 306 -27.55 3.32 0.02
C LEU A 306 -26.85 2.55 1.15
N ALA A 307 -25.64 2.08 0.92
CA ALA A 307 -24.82 1.46 1.95
C ALA A 307 -24.70 2.39 3.20
N GLY A 308 -24.95 1.84 4.38
CA GLY A 308 -24.96 2.56 5.64
C GLY A 308 -26.10 3.55 5.86
N GLU A 309 -27.08 3.63 4.95
CA GLU A 309 -28.22 4.54 5.06
C GLU A 309 -29.32 3.98 5.95
N THR A 310 -30.03 4.86 6.63
CA THR A 310 -31.21 4.56 7.46
C THR A 310 -32.44 5.24 6.90
N ALA A 311 -33.50 4.45 6.58
CA ALA A 311 -34.82 4.95 6.27
C ALA A 311 -35.75 4.87 7.48
N SER A 312 -36.65 5.84 7.59
CA SER A 312 -37.70 5.88 8.60
C SER A 312 -39.07 5.70 7.99
N TYR A 313 -39.89 4.90 8.64
CA TYR A 313 -41.29 4.65 8.30
C TYR A 313 -42.14 4.94 9.52
N ILE A 314 -43.34 5.45 9.30
CA ILE A 314 -44.32 5.74 10.32
C ILE A 314 -45.61 4.96 10.10
N ALA A 315 -46.19 4.50 11.17
CA ALA A 315 -47.48 3.82 11.17
C ALA A 315 -48.23 4.17 12.45
N TYR A 316 -49.55 4.08 12.44
CA TYR A 316 -50.31 4.25 13.68
C TYR A 316 -51.54 3.35 13.71
N TYR A 317 -52.01 3.07 14.93
CA TYR A 317 -53.24 2.33 15.21
C TYR A 317 -54.05 3.06 16.26
N ILE A 318 -55.35 3.30 15.99
CA ILE A 318 -56.30 3.80 16.98
C ILE A 318 -56.88 2.56 17.69
N ILE A 319 -56.71 2.50 19.01
CA ILE A 319 -57.14 1.35 19.80
C ILE A 319 -58.64 1.22 19.75
N SER A 320 -59.17 0.10 19.23
CA SER A 320 -60.60 -0.21 19.23
C SER A 320 -61.03 -0.80 20.56
N ASP A 321 -62.35 -0.67 20.91
CA ASP A 321 -62.94 -1.30 22.10
C ASP A 321 -62.64 -2.79 22.20
N ALA A 322 -62.69 -3.52 21.07
CA ALA A 322 -62.41 -4.96 21.00
C ALA A 322 -60.93 -5.26 21.33
N ALA A 323 -59.99 -4.48 20.82
CA ALA A 323 -58.58 -4.62 21.11
C ALA A 323 -58.25 -4.28 22.55
N ALA A 324 -58.79 -3.19 23.09
CA ALA A 324 -58.64 -2.75 24.46
C ALA A 324 -59.13 -3.83 25.47
N ALA A 325 -60.22 -4.51 25.17
CA ALA A 325 -60.77 -5.61 26.00
C ALA A 325 -59.78 -6.81 26.11
N THR A 326 -58.82 -6.98 25.21
CA THR A 326 -57.82 -8.02 25.27
C THR A 326 -56.58 -7.69 26.11
N LEU A 327 -56.52 -6.43 26.60
CA LEU A 327 -55.48 -5.85 27.48
C LEU A 327 -54.04 -5.92 26.90
N GLN A 328 -53.88 -6.23 25.62
CA GLN A 328 -52.58 -6.28 24.99
C GLN A 328 -52.68 -6.10 23.47
N ILE A 329 -51.76 -5.33 22.93
CA ILE A 329 -51.53 -5.19 21.49
C ILE A 329 -50.06 -5.51 21.19
N ARG A 330 -49.80 -6.35 20.18
CA ARG A 330 -48.48 -6.73 19.73
C ARG A 330 -48.30 -6.31 18.28
N ASN A 331 -47.11 -5.79 17.98
CA ASN A 331 -46.78 -5.35 16.63
C ASN A 331 -45.40 -5.83 16.20
N SER A 332 -45.29 -6.42 15.02
CA SER A 332 -44.04 -6.92 14.42
C SER A 332 -43.86 -6.37 13.02
N ALA A 333 -42.71 -5.77 12.74
CA ALA A 333 -42.33 -5.28 11.43
C ALA A 333 -41.26 -6.16 10.77
N VAL A 334 -41.36 -6.33 9.47
CA VAL A 334 -40.37 -7.04 8.62
C VAL A 334 -40.02 -6.14 7.46
N ALA A 335 -38.74 -5.95 7.20
CA ALA A 335 -38.25 -5.30 5.98
C ALA A 335 -37.61 -6.34 5.06
N ILE A 336 -37.85 -6.20 3.76
CA ILE A 336 -37.17 -6.97 2.70
C ILE A 336 -36.60 -6.04 1.66
N ALA A 337 -35.51 -6.45 1.02
CA ALA A 337 -34.85 -5.72 -0.06
C ALA A 337 -34.09 -6.69 -0.97
N SER A 338 -33.65 -6.20 -2.10
CA SER A 338 -32.78 -6.92 -3.04
C SER A 338 -31.51 -6.10 -3.29
N SER A 339 -30.39 -6.77 -3.50
CA SER A 339 -29.17 -6.14 -4.02
C SER A 339 -29.07 -6.34 -5.52
N PRO A 340 -28.58 -5.36 -6.30
CA PRO A 340 -28.29 -5.55 -7.71
C PRO A 340 -27.22 -6.64 -7.88
N GLY A 341 -27.51 -7.68 -8.68
CA GLY A 341 -26.54 -8.72 -9.05
C GLY A 341 -26.50 -9.96 -8.15
N GLN A 342 -27.45 -10.11 -7.23
CA GLN A 342 -27.66 -11.35 -6.45
C GLN A 342 -29.02 -11.96 -6.74
#